data_2fc72ba1cb55aa5e36fb86df679c06a5
#
_entry.id   2fc72ba1cb55aa5e36fb86df679c06a5
#
_cell.length_a   1.000
_cell.length_b   1.000
_cell.length_c   1.000
_cell.angle_alpha   90.00
_cell.angle_beta   90.00
_cell.angle_gamma   90.00
#
_symmetry.space_group_name_H-M   'P 1'
#
loop_
_entity.id
_entity.type
_entity.pdbx_description
1 polymer ?
#
loop_
_entity_poly.entity_id
_entity_poly.type
_entity_poly.pdbx_seq_one_letter_code
_entity_poly.pdbx_strand_id
1 'polypeptide(L)'
;MIICKTENGIGLRWREGDEIQSKIVSHSDFQPYMYADKAHSALPFTFKCKDNLGTFQIKVMFESTDEVNLNGDRLHKVTWQPKHPKYAKDVRIVLEARGMKTYEGDVQHHYRYAVDEVKEIPEQNLRRWYWDMEWQQGGKYDEAITCIVIYDNYDDEYHVFAWYPDEARNVVLKDNDNFILHRYTGEHNMLTGFLAFAMDKEPDMLISWFGWKFDIPVLFTRMVHHGIDPRLLSPFDEITGIGWKKNKPTIWKSRVEGYSPVSQPIKGMITVALDLVFERQWNDAQRGTLPSLSLDYVSESVLGDVKLVSEKFPDKNEFFRRAWLEDSDTYLEYAFKDVELIKRIDEENHCVDAVLSLQRLLKAPFDACFYASNMGGIYFMRNATWKAPTGEKGERKEYEGAMIYDPLSEGTNGLHQNVAAFDFAGLYPSMIISRNISWETISEEPTDFAVNLATPRDFSEVKREEMMYFKTDELGLLPKAVLDLKELRDEYKKKMKQATTKDEYAKWNNNQLAVKRLSASFYGIIAYQGFGWANVALAASVTASARQAIREAAFKVRDINAN
;
A
#
# COMPACT_ATOMS: atom_id res chain seq x y z
N MET A 1 -14.14 -5.36 4.98
CA MET A 1 -14.36 -6.06 3.68
C MET A 1 -13.04 -6.14 2.93
N ILE A 2 -12.67 -7.33 2.48
CA ILE A 2 -11.50 -7.60 1.64
C ILE A 2 -11.95 -7.59 0.19
N ILE A 3 -11.27 -6.81 -0.65
CA ILE A 3 -11.53 -6.70 -2.09
C ILE A 3 -10.23 -7.08 -2.78
N CYS A 4 -10.24 -8.08 -3.64
CA CYS A 4 -9.03 -8.53 -4.33
C CYS A 4 -9.30 -8.90 -5.79
N LYS A 5 -8.24 -8.85 -6.59
CA LYS A 5 -8.27 -9.36 -7.95
C LYS A 5 -8.16 -10.87 -7.94
N THR A 6 -9.07 -11.57 -8.62
CA THR A 6 -8.98 -13.00 -8.90
C THR A 6 -8.92 -13.26 -10.41
N GLU A 7 -8.61 -14.48 -10.83
CA GLU A 7 -8.60 -14.88 -12.24
C GLU A 7 -10.01 -14.79 -12.87
N ASN A 8 -11.03 -15.14 -12.09
CA ASN A 8 -12.43 -15.20 -12.56
C ASN A 8 -13.22 -13.91 -12.34
N GLY A 9 -12.65 -12.91 -11.68
CA GLY A 9 -13.35 -11.67 -11.38
C GLY A 9 -12.76 -10.88 -10.23
N ILE A 10 -13.63 -10.37 -9.38
CA ILE A 10 -13.29 -9.60 -8.19
C ILE A 10 -13.77 -10.37 -6.97
N GLY A 11 -12.84 -10.82 -6.14
CA GLY A 11 -13.13 -11.50 -4.88
C GLY A 11 -13.52 -10.48 -3.81
N LEU A 12 -14.62 -10.73 -3.15
CA LEU A 12 -15.13 -9.98 -2.00
C LEU A 12 -15.26 -10.93 -0.82
N ARG A 13 -14.69 -10.57 0.34
CA ARG A 13 -14.84 -11.32 1.58
C ARG A 13 -15.05 -10.34 2.74
N TRP A 14 -16.02 -10.64 3.61
CA TRP A 14 -16.34 -9.80 4.77
C TRP A 14 -16.93 -10.64 5.88
N ARG A 15 -17.05 -10.06 7.08
CA ARG A 15 -17.72 -10.69 8.21
C ARG A 15 -19.05 -10.00 8.50
N GLU A 16 -20.05 -10.82 8.82
CA GLU A 16 -21.33 -10.39 9.36
C GLU A 16 -21.45 -10.98 10.78
N GLY A 17 -21.02 -10.22 11.79
CA GLY A 17 -20.70 -10.79 13.09
C GLY A 17 -19.50 -11.73 13.00
N ASP A 18 -19.66 -12.97 13.44
CA ASP A 18 -18.63 -14.02 13.37
C ASP A 18 -18.68 -14.82 12.04
N GLU A 19 -19.77 -14.70 11.28
CA GLU A 19 -19.94 -15.41 10.02
C GLU A 19 -19.14 -14.75 8.90
N ILE A 20 -18.49 -15.60 8.10
CA ILE A 20 -17.74 -15.17 6.91
C ILE A 20 -18.62 -15.27 5.68
N GLN A 21 -18.70 -14.16 4.96
CA GLN A 21 -19.33 -14.07 3.66
C GLN A 21 -18.27 -13.89 2.58
N SER A 22 -18.44 -14.57 1.46
CA SER A 22 -17.55 -14.41 0.32
C SER A 22 -18.30 -14.55 -1.00
N LYS A 23 -17.86 -13.83 -2.02
CA LYS A 23 -18.34 -14.00 -3.39
C LYS A 23 -17.31 -13.54 -4.41
N ILE A 24 -17.42 -14.10 -5.63
CA ILE A 24 -16.70 -13.58 -6.80
C ILE A 24 -17.71 -12.84 -7.69
N VAL A 25 -17.44 -11.55 -7.93
CA VAL A 25 -18.14 -10.79 -8.96
C VAL A 25 -17.46 -11.08 -10.28
N SER A 26 -18.16 -11.80 -11.16
CA SER A 26 -17.57 -12.24 -12.43
C SER A 26 -17.28 -11.07 -13.37
N HIS A 27 -16.37 -11.26 -14.34
CA HIS A 27 -16.13 -10.29 -15.41
C HIS A 27 -17.35 -10.06 -16.32
N SER A 28 -18.38 -10.87 -16.22
CA SER A 28 -19.65 -10.65 -16.89
C SER A 28 -20.59 -9.76 -16.11
N ASP A 29 -20.58 -9.86 -14.78
CA ASP A 29 -21.41 -9.05 -13.88
C ASP A 29 -20.87 -7.65 -13.73
N PHE A 30 -19.54 -7.52 -13.63
CA PHE A 30 -18.85 -6.23 -13.68
C PHE A 30 -17.83 -6.25 -14.83
N GLN A 31 -18.26 -5.75 -15.99
CA GLN A 31 -17.44 -5.80 -17.20
C GLN A 31 -16.30 -4.78 -17.15
N PRO A 32 -15.04 -5.17 -17.50
CA PRO A 32 -13.94 -4.22 -17.61
C PRO A 32 -14.22 -3.21 -18.73
N TYR A 33 -13.87 -1.95 -18.47
CA TYR A 33 -14.09 -0.86 -19.40
C TYR A 33 -13.05 0.26 -19.24
N MET A 34 -12.99 1.16 -20.19
CA MET A 34 -12.29 2.44 -20.19
C MET A 34 -13.13 3.47 -20.95
N TYR A 35 -12.66 4.71 -21.05
CA TYR A 35 -13.30 5.71 -21.88
C TYR A 35 -12.39 6.11 -23.05
N ALA A 36 -12.99 6.60 -24.14
CA ALA A 36 -12.29 7.15 -25.29
C ALA A 36 -13.01 8.37 -25.86
N ASP A 37 -12.24 9.31 -26.43
CA ASP A 37 -12.77 10.43 -27.21
C ASP A 37 -13.06 10.06 -28.67
N LYS A 38 -13.51 11.06 -29.49
CA LYS A 38 -13.64 11.01 -30.96
C LYS A 38 -14.44 9.85 -31.52
N ALA A 39 -15.73 9.95 -31.37
CA ALA A 39 -16.69 8.96 -31.87
C ALA A 39 -16.94 8.99 -33.38
N HIS A 40 -16.24 9.76 -34.19
CA HIS A 40 -16.48 9.79 -35.64
C HIS A 40 -16.30 8.41 -36.31
N SER A 41 -15.82 7.41 -35.58
CA SER A 41 -15.73 6.02 -36.00
C SER A 41 -16.07 5.05 -34.88
N ALA A 42 -16.91 5.42 -33.93
CA ALA A 42 -17.31 4.57 -32.79
C ALA A 42 -18.18 3.35 -33.21
N LEU A 43 -17.93 2.82 -34.38
CA LEU A 43 -18.49 1.56 -34.81
C LEU A 43 -17.72 0.41 -34.14
N PRO A 44 -18.44 -0.61 -33.65
CA PRO A 44 -17.79 -1.81 -33.13
C PRO A 44 -16.80 -2.37 -34.17
N PHE A 45 -15.66 -2.80 -33.70
CA PHE A 45 -14.64 -3.42 -34.55
C PHE A 45 -14.00 -4.62 -33.88
N THR A 46 -13.30 -5.43 -34.66
CA THR A 46 -12.52 -6.56 -34.15
C THR A 46 -11.07 -6.45 -34.55
N PHE A 47 -10.19 -6.96 -33.70
CA PHE A 47 -8.76 -7.11 -34.02
C PHE A 47 -8.24 -8.45 -33.51
N LYS A 48 -7.15 -8.91 -34.11
CA LYS A 48 -6.49 -10.16 -33.69
C LYS A 48 -5.55 -9.89 -32.54
N CYS A 49 -5.67 -10.70 -31.48
CA CYS A 49 -4.76 -10.73 -30.35
C CYS A 49 -4.14 -12.12 -30.23
N LYS A 50 -2.96 -12.22 -29.63
CA LYS A 50 -2.28 -13.48 -29.39
C LYS A 50 -1.93 -13.57 -27.91
N ASP A 51 -2.28 -14.67 -27.28
CA ASP A 51 -1.82 -15.03 -25.93
C ASP A 51 -1.19 -16.44 -25.93
N ASN A 52 -0.93 -16.98 -24.74
CA ASN A 52 -0.33 -18.30 -24.57
C ASN A 52 -1.21 -19.46 -25.09
N LEU A 53 -2.49 -19.21 -25.31
CA LEU A 53 -3.47 -20.18 -25.79
C LEU A 53 -3.66 -20.13 -27.33
N GLY A 54 -3.11 -19.11 -27.99
CA GLY A 54 -3.16 -18.96 -29.44
C GLY A 54 -3.61 -17.58 -29.91
N THR A 55 -4.06 -17.52 -31.18
CA THR A 55 -4.57 -16.30 -31.81
C THR A 55 -6.09 -16.30 -31.77
N PHE A 56 -6.68 -15.22 -31.28
CA PHE A 56 -8.13 -15.05 -31.19
C PHE A 56 -8.51 -13.62 -31.55
N GLN A 57 -9.81 -13.32 -31.61
CA GLN A 57 -10.33 -11.99 -31.92
C GLN A 57 -10.88 -11.31 -30.66
N ILE A 58 -10.53 -10.02 -30.51
CA ILE A 58 -11.14 -9.13 -29.53
C ILE A 58 -12.12 -8.24 -30.28
N LYS A 59 -13.39 -8.23 -29.85
CA LYS A 59 -14.44 -7.32 -30.33
C LYS A 59 -14.53 -6.14 -29.36
N VAL A 60 -14.33 -4.93 -29.87
CA VAL A 60 -14.46 -3.67 -29.13
C VAL A 60 -15.82 -3.05 -29.44
N MET A 61 -16.47 -2.54 -28.40
CA MET A 61 -17.80 -1.93 -28.44
C MET A 61 -17.75 -0.55 -27.77
N PHE A 62 -18.57 0.36 -28.26
CA PHE A 62 -18.69 1.72 -27.76
C PHE A 62 -20.12 2.00 -27.31
N GLU A 63 -20.26 2.69 -26.20
CA GLU A 63 -21.53 3.15 -25.63
C GLU A 63 -21.40 4.67 -25.38
N SER A 64 -22.39 5.43 -25.83
CA SER A 64 -22.46 6.86 -25.53
C SER A 64 -22.70 7.08 -24.04
N THR A 65 -22.00 8.04 -23.46
CA THR A 65 -22.15 8.42 -22.04
C THR A 65 -22.28 9.93 -21.91
N ASP A 66 -22.68 10.39 -20.71
CA ASP A 66 -22.63 11.80 -20.34
C ASP A 66 -21.28 12.17 -19.69
N GLU A 67 -20.38 11.20 -19.56
CA GLU A 67 -19.04 11.44 -19.04
C GLU A 67 -18.23 12.32 -19.98
N VAL A 68 -17.43 13.21 -19.39
CA VAL A 68 -16.62 14.19 -20.15
C VAL A 68 -15.15 14.13 -19.75
N ASN A 69 -14.29 14.65 -20.61
CA ASN A 69 -12.91 14.94 -20.27
C ASN A 69 -12.76 16.32 -19.61
N LEU A 70 -11.54 16.72 -19.28
CA LEU A 70 -11.24 18.02 -18.65
C LEU A 70 -11.71 19.24 -19.49
N ASN A 71 -11.79 19.11 -20.81
CA ASN A 71 -12.24 20.17 -21.72
C ASN A 71 -13.76 20.21 -21.92
N GLY A 72 -14.49 19.28 -21.28
CA GLY A 72 -15.94 19.14 -21.45
C GLY A 72 -16.36 18.32 -22.67
N ASP A 73 -15.43 17.70 -23.40
CA ASP A 73 -15.76 16.85 -24.54
C ASP A 73 -16.36 15.53 -24.06
N ARG A 74 -17.48 15.11 -24.65
CA ARG A 74 -18.13 13.85 -24.32
C ARG A 74 -17.27 12.65 -24.66
N LEU A 75 -17.30 11.65 -23.79
CA LEU A 75 -16.57 10.40 -23.91
C LEU A 75 -17.50 9.23 -24.21
N HIS A 76 -16.94 8.17 -24.78
CA HIS A 76 -17.60 6.89 -24.99
C HIS A 76 -17.04 5.88 -24.01
N LYS A 77 -17.91 5.11 -23.37
CA LYS A 77 -17.53 3.93 -22.62
C LYS A 77 -17.14 2.83 -23.60
N VAL A 78 -15.95 2.31 -23.45
CA VAL A 78 -15.38 1.26 -24.31
C VAL A 78 -15.32 -0.03 -23.53
N THR A 79 -15.94 -1.05 -24.07
CA THR A 79 -15.94 -2.41 -23.54
C THR A 79 -15.45 -3.40 -24.60
N TRP A 80 -15.13 -4.62 -24.21
CA TRP A 80 -14.61 -5.63 -25.13
C TRP A 80 -15.03 -7.05 -24.79
N GLN A 81 -14.90 -7.94 -25.78
CA GLN A 81 -15.10 -9.37 -25.64
C GLN A 81 -13.89 -10.10 -26.21
N PRO A 82 -13.32 -11.09 -25.49
CA PRO A 82 -13.77 -11.63 -24.19
C PRO A 82 -13.71 -10.60 -23.07
N LYS A 83 -14.68 -10.67 -22.14
CA LYS A 83 -14.81 -9.73 -21.01
C LYS A 83 -13.74 -9.97 -19.92
N HIS A 84 -12.48 -9.79 -20.25
CA HIS A 84 -11.38 -10.03 -19.28
C HIS A 84 -10.45 -8.82 -19.22
N PRO A 85 -10.10 -8.33 -18.01
CA PRO A 85 -9.28 -7.11 -17.81
C PRO A 85 -7.85 -7.25 -18.35
N LYS A 86 -7.32 -8.46 -18.54
CA LYS A 86 -5.98 -8.66 -19.12
C LYS A 86 -5.82 -8.05 -20.51
N TYR A 87 -6.93 -7.88 -21.26
CA TYR A 87 -6.90 -7.30 -22.61
C TYR A 87 -7.02 -5.78 -22.64
N ALA A 88 -7.19 -5.12 -21.50
CA ALA A 88 -7.33 -3.65 -21.43
C ALA A 88 -6.17 -2.93 -22.12
N LYS A 89 -4.94 -3.41 -21.92
CA LYS A 89 -3.74 -2.83 -22.56
C LYS A 89 -3.76 -2.99 -24.08
N ASP A 90 -4.15 -4.15 -24.60
CA ASP A 90 -4.22 -4.41 -26.05
C ASP A 90 -5.29 -3.55 -26.71
N VAL A 91 -6.47 -3.47 -26.08
CA VAL A 91 -7.58 -2.59 -26.52
C VAL A 91 -7.11 -1.14 -26.57
N ARG A 92 -6.46 -0.64 -25.51
CA ARG A 92 -5.92 0.71 -25.46
C ARG A 92 -4.97 1.00 -26.62
N ILE A 93 -3.97 0.15 -26.82
CA ILE A 93 -2.97 0.32 -27.91
C ILE A 93 -3.67 0.42 -29.27
N VAL A 94 -4.69 -0.40 -29.53
CA VAL A 94 -5.43 -0.37 -30.80
C VAL A 94 -6.28 0.90 -30.93
N LEU A 95 -6.89 1.40 -29.86
CA LEU A 95 -7.63 2.66 -29.86
C LEU A 95 -6.70 3.84 -30.16
N GLU A 96 -5.56 3.91 -29.48
CA GLU A 96 -4.54 4.95 -29.66
C GLU A 96 -3.96 4.93 -31.09
N ALA A 97 -3.69 3.74 -31.65
CA ALA A 97 -3.26 3.58 -33.04
C ALA A 97 -4.31 4.05 -34.05
N ARG A 98 -5.59 4.11 -33.67
CA ARG A 98 -6.70 4.67 -34.47
C ARG A 98 -6.92 6.17 -34.23
N GLY A 99 -6.03 6.82 -33.46
CA GLY A 99 -6.09 8.25 -33.17
C GLY A 99 -7.11 8.64 -32.11
N MET A 100 -7.59 7.68 -31.31
CA MET A 100 -8.47 7.92 -30.16
C MET A 100 -7.60 8.12 -28.92
N LYS A 101 -7.88 9.12 -28.11
CA LYS A 101 -7.29 9.27 -26.79
C LYS A 101 -8.11 8.47 -25.78
N THR A 102 -7.44 7.72 -24.91
CA THR A 102 -8.09 6.91 -23.89
C THR A 102 -8.06 7.59 -22.52
N TYR A 103 -9.06 7.30 -21.68
CA TYR A 103 -9.21 7.86 -20.35
C TYR A 103 -9.44 6.74 -19.35
N GLU A 104 -8.73 6.82 -18.21
CA GLU A 104 -8.80 5.85 -17.12
C GLU A 104 -8.56 4.38 -17.56
N GLY A 105 -7.83 4.18 -18.67
CA GLY A 105 -7.54 2.86 -19.25
C GLY A 105 -6.43 2.09 -18.53
N ASP A 106 -5.75 2.70 -17.57
CA ASP A 106 -4.70 2.14 -16.72
C ASP A 106 -5.20 1.76 -15.31
N VAL A 107 -6.49 1.98 -15.03
CA VAL A 107 -7.09 1.66 -13.73
C VAL A 107 -7.26 0.13 -13.59
N GLN A 108 -6.76 -0.43 -12.51
CA GLN A 108 -6.93 -1.84 -12.22
C GLN A 108 -8.41 -2.18 -12.00
N HIS A 109 -8.86 -3.33 -12.51
CA HIS A 109 -10.27 -3.70 -12.54
C HIS A 109 -10.94 -3.75 -11.17
N HIS A 110 -10.27 -4.27 -10.14
CA HIS A 110 -10.81 -4.28 -8.78
C HIS A 110 -10.80 -2.88 -8.11
N TYR A 111 -9.92 -1.97 -8.53
CA TYR A 111 -9.98 -0.56 -8.12
C TYR A 111 -11.16 0.15 -8.76
N ARG A 112 -11.40 -0.13 -10.04
CA ARG A 112 -12.58 0.38 -10.76
C ARG A 112 -13.87 -0.08 -10.09
N TYR A 113 -13.97 -1.37 -9.76
CA TYR A 113 -15.11 -1.90 -9.01
C TYR A 113 -15.30 -1.19 -7.66
N ALA A 114 -14.21 -0.99 -6.94
CA ALA A 114 -14.28 -0.28 -5.68
C ALA A 114 -14.80 1.16 -5.86
N VAL A 115 -14.34 1.89 -6.90
CA VAL A 115 -14.79 3.26 -7.20
C VAL A 115 -16.27 3.28 -7.54
N ASP A 116 -16.75 2.36 -8.37
CA ASP A 116 -18.11 2.41 -8.92
C ASP A 116 -19.15 1.83 -7.95
N GLU A 117 -18.83 0.73 -7.24
CA GLU A 117 -19.81 -0.08 -6.54
C GLU A 117 -19.70 0.00 -5.01
N VAL A 118 -18.50 0.28 -4.46
CA VAL A 118 -18.29 0.24 -3.01
C VAL A 118 -18.60 1.60 -2.39
N LYS A 119 -19.75 1.72 -1.73
CA LYS A 119 -20.19 2.96 -1.07
C LYS A 119 -19.56 3.11 0.31
N GLU A 120 -19.30 2.01 1.01
CA GLU A 120 -18.77 1.99 2.37
C GLU A 120 -17.97 0.69 2.60
N ILE A 121 -16.94 0.78 3.43
CA ILE A 121 -16.26 -0.36 4.04
C ILE A 121 -16.44 -0.23 5.55
N PRO A 122 -17.33 -1.05 6.15
CA PRO A 122 -17.59 -0.98 7.58
C PRO A 122 -16.36 -1.39 8.39
N GLU A 123 -16.30 -0.88 9.61
CA GLU A 123 -15.35 -1.38 10.60
C GLU A 123 -15.75 -2.80 10.99
N GLN A 124 -14.79 -3.72 10.94
CA GLN A 124 -15.02 -5.12 11.24
C GLN A 124 -13.95 -5.61 12.20
N ASN A 125 -14.33 -6.49 13.11
CA ASN A 125 -13.37 -7.24 13.88
C ASN A 125 -12.80 -8.33 12.96
N LEU A 126 -11.55 -8.17 12.50
CA LEU A 126 -10.89 -9.11 11.61
C LEU A 126 -10.10 -10.12 12.43
N ARG A 127 -10.18 -11.40 12.06
CA ARG A 127 -9.32 -12.44 12.64
C ARG A 127 -7.91 -12.24 12.12
N ARG A 128 -6.99 -11.84 13.01
CA ARG A 128 -5.60 -11.52 12.72
C ARG A 128 -4.70 -12.58 13.28
N TRP A 129 -3.86 -13.15 12.45
CA TRP A 129 -2.78 -13.99 12.87
C TRP A 129 -1.47 -13.22 12.77
N TYR A 130 -0.79 -13.04 13.91
CA TYR A 130 0.62 -12.66 13.94
C TYR A 130 1.41 -13.94 13.90
N TRP A 131 2.34 -14.05 12.98
CA TRP A 131 3.02 -15.32 12.75
C TRP A 131 4.46 -15.13 12.31
N ASP A 132 5.27 -16.13 12.60
CA ASP A 132 6.65 -16.26 12.17
C ASP A 132 7.01 -17.73 12.02
N MET A 133 8.15 -18.05 11.40
CA MET A 133 8.62 -19.41 11.24
C MET A 133 10.13 -19.51 11.30
N GLU A 134 10.60 -20.62 11.85
CA GLU A 134 12.01 -20.95 11.86
C GLU A 134 12.34 -22.02 10.82
N TRP A 135 13.51 -21.93 10.23
CA TRP A 135 13.95 -22.83 9.18
C TRP A 135 15.43 -23.21 9.33
N GLN A 136 15.81 -24.38 8.84
CA GLN A 136 17.18 -24.88 8.90
C GLN A 136 18.05 -24.31 7.79
N GLN A 137 19.28 -23.97 8.14
CA GLN A 137 20.32 -23.54 7.22
C GLN A 137 21.45 -24.57 7.20
N GLY A 138 21.51 -25.34 6.13
CA GLY A 138 22.51 -26.38 5.94
C GLY A 138 22.22 -27.70 6.66
N GLY A 139 23.03 -28.71 6.38
CA GLY A 139 22.90 -30.03 6.99
C GLY A 139 21.85 -30.94 6.34
N LYS A 140 21.43 -31.97 7.09
CA LYS A 140 20.49 -33.01 6.60
C LYS A 140 19.10 -32.45 6.27
N TYR A 141 18.69 -31.42 6.98
CA TYR A 141 17.36 -30.81 6.90
C TYR A 141 17.40 -29.40 6.33
N ASP A 142 18.37 -29.14 5.45
CA ASP A 142 18.55 -27.84 4.81
C ASP A 142 17.25 -27.31 4.18
N GLU A 143 16.97 -26.04 4.40
CA GLU A 143 15.77 -25.34 3.99
C GLU A 143 14.45 -25.83 4.61
N ALA A 144 14.43 -26.85 5.50
CA ALA A 144 13.20 -27.28 6.14
C ALA A 144 12.68 -26.25 7.14
N ILE A 145 11.37 -25.98 7.12
CA ILE A 145 10.70 -25.23 8.17
C ILE A 145 10.60 -26.15 9.39
N THR A 146 11.15 -25.74 10.53
CA THR A 146 11.20 -26.54 11.76
C THR A 146 10.02 -26.28 12.69
N CYS A 147 9.58 -25.02 12.74
CA CYS A 147 8.34 -24.65 13.43
C CYS A 147 7.68 -23.44 12.78
N ILE A 148 6.38 -23.33 13.00
CA ILE A 148 5.55 -22.16 12.68
C ILE A 148 4.85 -21.75 13.96
N VAL A 149 4.93 -20.48 14.32
CA VAL A 149 4.26 -19.92 15.48
C VAL A 149 3.20 -18.93 15.02
N ILE A 150 2.01 -19.00 15.63
CA ILE A 150 0.89 -18.09 15.38
C ILE A 150 0.38 -17.56 16.72
N TYR A 151 0.02 -16.29 16.76
CA TYR A 151 -0.94 -15.75 17.72
C TYR A 151 -2.26 -15.46 17.01
N ASP A 152 -3.34 -15.96 17.54
CA ASP A 152 -4.71 -15.72 17.04
C ASP A 152 -5.45 -14.76 17.97
N ASN A 153 -5.83 -13.61 17.46
CA ASN A 153 -6.50 -12.57 18.25
C ASN A 153 -7.96 -12.89 18.65
N TYR A 154 -8.59 -13.90 18.04
CA TYR A 154 -9.94 -14.31 18.40
C TYR A 154 -9.96 -15.23 19.61
N ASP A 155 -9.05 -16.19 19.59
CA ASP A 155 -8.94 -17.17 20.67
C ASP A 155 -8.03 -16.65 21.81
N ASP A 156 -7.27 -15.56 21.56
CA ASP A 156 -6.24 -14.98 22.44
C ASP A 156 -5.17 -16.00 22.85
N GLU A 157 -4.78 -16.85 21.89
CA GLU A 157 -3.90 -17.99 22.11
C GLU A 157 -2.72 -17.99 21.13
N TYR A 158 -1.59 -18.52 21.62
CA TYR A 158 -0.45 -18.83 20.78
C TYR A 158 -0.44 -20.31 20.43
N HIS A 159 -0.17 -20.63 19.18
CA HIS A 159 -0.03 -21.98 18.67
C HIS A 159 1.33 -22.17 18.05
N VAL A 160 2.03 -23.24 18.43
CA VAL A 160 3.33 -23.63 17.89
C VAL A 160 3.18 -24.94 17.15
N PHE A 161 3.37 -24.95 15.85
CA PHE A 161 3.42 -26.14 15.01
C PHE A 161 4.89 -26.51 14.85
N ALA A 162 5.32 -27.63 15.41
CA ALA A 162 6.70 -28.08 15.35
C ALA A 162 6.80 -29.56 14.99
N TRP A 163 7.86 -29.94 14.29
CA TRP A 163 8.12 -31.34 13.99
C TRP A 163 9.52 -31.77 14.41
N TYR A 164 9.66 -33.06 14.63
CA TYR A 164 10.93 -33.68 14.98
C TYR A 164 11.13 -34.95 14.14
N PRO A 165 12.36 -35.24 13.68
CA PRO A 165 12.64 -36.47 12.96
C PRO A 165 12.53 -37.70 13.87
N ASP A 166 12.37 -38.90 13.28
CA ASP A 166 12.19 -40.14 14.04
C ASP A 166 13.33 -40.42 15.02
N GLU A 167 14.55 -40.05 14.65
CA GLU A 167 15.72 -40.18 15.54
C GLU A 167 15.64 -39.26 16.78
N ALA A 168 14.88 -38.18 16.70
CA ALA A 168 14.65 -37.23 17.79
C ALA A 168 13.22 -37.27 18.33
N ARG A 169 12.45 -38.34 18.05
CA ARG A 169 11.07 -38.50 18.55
C ARG A 169 10.92 -38.46 20.07
N ASN A 170 11.99 -38.76 20.79
CA ASN A 170 12.04 -38.81 22.26
C ASN A 170 12.51 -37.46 22.86
N VAL A 171 12.63 -36.38 22.11
CA VAL A 171 12.87 -35.04 22.67
C VAL A 171 11.74 -34.74 23.64
N VAL A 172 12.11 -34.58 24.92
CA VAL A 172 11.19 -34.18 25.97
C VAL A 172 11.12 -32.67 25.98
N LEU A 173 9.93 -32.15 25.81
CA LEU A 173 9.65 -30.73 25.94
C LEU A 173 9.02 -30.47 27.31
N LYS A 174 9.37 -29.36 27.92
CA LYS A 174 8.72 -28.90 29.14
C LYS A 174 7.30 -28.44 28.81
N ASP A 175 6.39 -28.60 29.74
CA ASP A 175 5.09 -27.95 29.65
C ASP A 175 5.31 -26.42 29.63
N ASN A 176 4.66 -25.77 28.71
CA ASN A 176 4.74 -24.31 28.55
C ASN A 176 3.32 -23.76 28.48
N ASP A 177 2.98 -22.92 29.46
CA ASP A 177 1.65 -22.30 29.55
C ASP A 177 1.46 -21.12 28.57
N ASN A 178 2.53 -20.70 27.89
CA ASN A 178 2.48 -19.53 26.99
C ASN A 178 1.93 -19.87 25.61
N PHE A 179 1.97 -21.15 25.19
CA PHE A 179 1.48 -21.57 23.88
C PHE A 179 0.99 -23.01 23.84
N ILE A 180 0.13 -23.31 22.89
CA ILE A 180 -0.37 -24.65 22.59
C ILE A 180 0.56 -25.29 21.56
N LEU A 181 1.21 -26.39 21.92
CA LEU A 181 2.13 -27.11 21.05
C LEU A 181 1.42 -28.17 20.21
N HIS A 182 1.49 -28.04 18.90
CA HIS A 182 1.09 -29.05 17.92
C HIS A 182 2.34 -29.77 17.40
N ARG A 183 2.56 -30.97 17.89
CA ARG A 183 3.77 -31.76 17.61
C ARG A 183 3.54 -32.78 16.49
N TYR A 184 4.46 -32.82 15.54
CA TYR A 184 4.40 -33.70 14.36
C TYR A 184 5.69 -34.51 14.19
N THR A 185 5.60 -35.58 13.37
CA THR A 185 6.75 -36.29 12.82
C THR A 185 6.91 -35.90 11.34
N GLY A 186 7.99 -35.20 11.05
CA GLY A 186 8.30 -34.71 9.69
C GLY A 186 7.59 -33.42 9.27
N GLU A 187 8.29 -32.64 8.45
CA GLU A 187 7.85 -31.33 7.95
C GLU A 187 6.53 -31.41 7.17
N HIS A 188 6.36 -32.45 6.33
CA HIS A 188 5.12 -32.63 5.56
C HIS A 188 3.87 -32.66 6.46
N ASN A 189 3.94 -33.43 7.56
CA ASN A 189 2.81 -33.55 8.48
C ASN A 189 2.54 -32.25 9.22
N MET A 190 3.59 -31.53 9.62
CA MET A 190 3.48 -30.22 10.26
C MET A 190 2.83 -29.20 9.31
N LEU A 191 3.30 -29.09 8.06
CA LEU A 191 2.71 -28.17 7.06
C LEU A 191 1.26 -28.52 6.72
N THR A 192 0.93 -29.82 6.69
CA THR A 192 -0.46 -30.28 6.49
C THR A 192 -1.33 -29.92 7.69
N GLY A 193 -0.83 -30.09 8.91
CA GLY A 193 -1.53 -29.71 10.14
C GLY A 193 -1.74 -28.20 10.24
N PHE A 194 -0.72 -27.41 9.93
CA PHE A 194 -0.84 -25.96 9.85
C PHE A 194 -1.90 -25.52 8.82
N LEU A 195 -1.87 -26.10 7.61
CA LEU A 195 -2.86 -25.83 6.58
C LEU A 195 -4.28 -26.19 7.04
N ALA A 196 -4.47 -27.37 7.63
CA ALA A 196 -5.76 -27.78 8.16
C ALA A 196 -6.29 -26.82 9.24
N PHE A 197 -5.41 -26.36 10.13
CA PHE A 197 -5.73 -25.36 11.14
C PHE A 197 -6.10 -24.00 10.49
N ALA A 198 -5.37 -23.57 9.47
CA ALA A 198 -5.68 -22.33 8.74
C ALA A 198 -7.04 -22.41 8.01
N MET A 199 -7.39 -23.58 7.45
CA MET A 199 -8.67 -23.81 6.80
C MET A 199 -9.84 -23.87 7.81
N ASP A 200 -9.62 -24.37 9.01
CA ASP A 200 -10.62 -24.39 10.10
C ASP A 200 -10.87 -23.00 10.67
N LYS A 201 -9.82 -22.26 10.93
CA LYS A 201 -9.88 -20.94 11.60
C LYS A 201 -10.20 -19.79 10.65
N GLU A 202 -9.93 -19.95 9.37
CA GLU A 202 -10.19 -18.97 8.30
C GLU A 202 -9.76 -17.53 8.64
N PRO A 203 -8.46 -17.27 8.90
CA PRO A 203 -8.00 -15.93 9.25
C PRO A 203 -8.28 -14.91 8.12
N ASP A 204 -8.54 -13.68 8.50
CA ASP A 204 -8.69 -12.57 7.54
C ASP A 204 -7.34 -11.96 7.19
N MET A 205 -6.39 -12.00 8.12
CA MET A 205 -5.08 -11.38 7.97
C MET A 205 -3.96 -12.29 8.48
N LEU A 206 -2.86 -12.32 7.71
CA LEU A 206 -1.57 -12.87 8.12
C LEU A 206 -0.56 -11.74 8.24
N ILE A 207 -0.03 -11.53 9.44
CA ILE A 207 0.88 -10.43 9.77
C ILE A 207 2.19 -11.06 10.24
N SER A 208 3.28 -10.80 9.52
CA SER A 208 4.62 -11.22 9.91
C SER A 208 5.62 -10.07 9.69
N TRP A 209 6.84 -10.19 10.20
CA TRP A 209 7.79 -9.09 10.10
C TRP A 209 8.23 -8.88 8.65
N PHE A 210 8.89 -9.85 8.02
CA PHE A 210 9.34 -9.78 6.62
C PHE A 210 8.44 -10.55 5.65
N GLY A 211 7.16 -10.66 5.93
CA GLY A 211 6.21 -11.56 5.31
C GLY A 211 6.25 -11.66 3.79
N TRP A 212 6.30 -10.53 3.09
CA TRP A 212 6.28 -10.54 1.63
C TRP A 212 7.60 -10.95 0.99
N LYS A 213 8.72 -10.74 1.67
CA LYS A 213 10.04 -11.04 1.13
C LYS A 213 10.56 -12.40 1.56
N PHE A 214 10.15 -12.88 2.73
CA PHE A 214 10.71 -14.07 3.33
C PHE A 214 9.64 -15.11 3.69
N ASP A 215 8.80 -14.87 4.69
CA ASP A 215 7.95 -15.90 5.31
C ASP A 215 7.00 -16.57 4.30
N ILE A 216 6.23 -15.79 3.56
CA ILE A 216 5.27 -16.31 2.58
C ILE A 216 5.96 -17.04 1.41
N PRO A 217 7.02 -16.50 0.77
CA PRO A 217 7.76 -17.24 -0.25
C PRO A 217 8.36 -18.54 0.24
N VAL A 218 8.90 -18.59 1.45
CA VAL A 218 9.47 -19.81 2.04
C VAL A 218 8.37 -20.82 2.31
N LEU A 219 7.29 -20.43 2.98
CA LEU A 219 6.14 -21.31 3.26
C LEU A 219 5.62 -21.96 1.96
N PHE A 220 5.36 -21.19 0.91
CA PHE A 220 4.87 -21.73 -0.36
C PHE A 220 5.89 -22.66 -1.03
N THR A 221 7.17 -22.31 -0.96
CA THR A 221 8.24 -23.15 -1.53
C THR A 221 8.27 -24.51 -0.85
N ARG A 222 8.16 -24.55 0.49
CA ARG A 222 8.18 -25.79 1.25
C ARG A 222 6.90 -26.60 1.05
N MET A 223 5.74 -25.97 1.04
CA MET A 223 4.47 -26.65 0.71
C MET A 223 4.54 -27.33 -0.66
N VAL A 224 4.99 -26.60 -1.69
CA VAL A 224 5.14 -27.15 -3.06
C VAL A 224 6.18 -28.26 -3.09
N HIS A 225 7.29 -28.15 -2.36
CA HIS A 225 8.32 -29.20 -2.23
C HIS A 225 7.73 -30.51 -1.73
N HIS A 226 6.82 -30.44 -0.75
CA HIS A 226 6.12 -31.59 -0.18
C HIS A 226 4.86 -32.02 -0.97
N GLY A 227 4.55 -31.38 -2.10
CA GLY A 227 3.37 -31.69 -2.90
C GLY A 227 2.06 -31.19 -2.31
N ILE A 228 2.12 -30.34 -1.27
CA ILE A 228 0.97 -29.66 -0.67
C ILE A 228 0.60 -28.46 -1.55
N ASP A 229 -0.68 -28.30 -1.85
CA ASP A 229 -1.16 -27.17 -2.65
C ASP A 229 -1.37 -25.91 -1.79
N PRO A 230 -0.54 -24.87 -1.94
CA PRO A 230 -0.70 -23.64 -1.15
C PRO A 230 -2.00 -22.88 -1.44
N ARG A 231 -2.68 -23.14 -2.57
CA ARG A 231 -3.95 -22.45 -2.91
C ARG A 231 -5.06 -22.78 -1.92
N LEU A 232 -4.96 -23.90 -1.20
CA LEU A 232 -5.88 -24.25 -0.13
C LEU A 232 -5.88 -23.26 1.05
N LEU A 233 -4.86 -22.40 1.17
CA LEU A 233 -4.87 -21.26 2.09
C LEU A 233 -5.80 -20.12 1.62
N SER A 234 -6.15 -20.10 0.35
CA SER A 234 -6.94 -19.00 -0.24
C SER A 234 -8.43 -19.31 -0.18
N PRO A 235 -9.26 -18.42 0.37
CA PRO A 235 -10.72 -18.51 0.28
C PRO A 235 -11.28 -18.57 -1.15
N PHE A 236 -10.47 -18.19 -2.15
CA PHE A 236 -10.84 -18.22 -3.57
C PHE A 236 -10.04 -19.24 -4.40
N ASP A 237 -9.34 -20.18 -3.74
CA ASP A 237 -8.50 -21.20 -4.38
C ASP A 237 -7.46 -20.59 -5.37
N GLU A 238 -6.91 -19.41 -5.02
CA GLU A 238 -5.99 -18.68 -5.89
C GLU A 238 -4.86 -18.01 -5.10
N ILE A 239 -3.62 -18.26 -5.54
CA ILE A 239 -2.40 -17.65 -5.02
C ILE A 239 -1.59 -17.04 -6.16
N THR A 240 -1.10 -15.81 -5.95
CA THR A 240 -0.22 -15.15 -6.90
C THR A 240 1.13 -15.88 -7.00
N GLY A 241 1.53 -16.24 -8.22
CA GLY A 241 2.83 -16.88 -8.49
C GLY A 241 2.85 -18.40 -8.33
N ILE A 242 1.72 -19.01 -7.98
CA ILE A 242 1.55 -20.47 -7.96
C ILE A 242 0.68 -20.90 -9.14
N GLY A 243 1.11 -21.91 -9.86
CA GLY A 243 0.36 -22.51 -10.95
C GLY A 243 0.50 -24.03 -10.95
N TRP A 244 -0.02 -24.68 -11.98
CA TRP A 244 0.03 -26.13 -12.12
C TRP A 244 0.83 -26.52 -13.36
N LYS A 245 1.71 -27.50 -13.20
CA LYS A 245 2.40 -28.15 -14.30
C LYS A 245 2.37 -29.66 -14.09
N LYS A 246 1.81 -30.40 -15.06
CA LYS A 246 1.68 -31.87 -14.97
C LYS A 246 1.01 -32.34 -13.66
N ASN A 247 -0.10 -31.72 -13.27
CA ASN A 247 -0.88 -32.02 -12.05
C ASN A 247 -0.10 -31.85 -10.74
N LYS A 248 0.93 -30.98 -10.73
CA LYS A 248 1.66 -30.61 -9.51
C LYS A 248 1.70 -29.09 -9.37
N PRO A 249 1.56 -28.57 -8.14
CA PRO A 249 1.75 -27.14 -7.90
C PRO A 249 3.20 -26.74 -8.29
N THR A 250 3.34 -25.57 -8.86
CA THR A 250 4.63 -25.07 -9.35
C THR A 250 4.73 -23.58 -9.07
N ILE A 251 5.83 -23.15 -8.49
CA ILE A 251 6.11 -21.75 -8.24
C ILE A 251 6.66 -21.11 -9.52
N TRP A 252 6.03 -20.05 -9.99
CA TRP A 252 6.46 -19.29 -11.16
C TRP A 252 7.32 -18.08 -10.78
N LYS A 253 7.14 -17.56 -9.55
CA LYS A 253 7.88 -16.43 -9.06
C LYS A 253 9.10 -16.92 -8.28
N SER A 254 10.26 -16.34 -8.58
CA SER A 254 11.47 -16.65 -7.83
C SER A 254 11.31 -16.28 -6.35
N ARG A 255 11.80 -17.14 -5.47
CA ARG A 255 11.90 -16.85 -4.03
C ARG A 255 12.67 -15.56 -3.75
N VAL A 256 13.66 -15.23 -4.58
CA VAL A 256 14.49 -14.02 -4.45
C VAL A 256 13.71 -12.75 -4.74
N GLU A 257 12.68 -12.81 -5.59
CA GLU A 257 11.88 -11.64 -5.96
C GLU A 257 10.88 -11.24 -4.87
N GLY A 258 10.43 -12.21 -4.03
CA GLY A 258 9.42 -11.97 -3.01
C GLY A 258 8.09 -11.46 -3.56
N TYR A 259 7.24 -10.97 -2.67
CA TYR A 259 5.98 -10.32 -2.99
C TYR A 259 6.03 -8.82 -2.68
N SER A 260 5.00 -8.10 -3.07
CA SER A 260 4.81 -6.69 -2.76
C SER A 260 3.39 -6.45 -2.23
N PRO A 261 3.13 -5.30 -1.61
CA PRO A 261 1.78 -4.96 -1.14
C PRO A 261 0.69 -5.13 -2.20
N VAL A 262 1.00 -4.75 -3.45
CA VAL A 262 0.06 -4.85 -4.59
C VAL A 262 -0.19 -6.31 -5.01
N SER A 263 0.72 -7.22 -4.70
CA SER A 263 0.54 -8.62 -5.09
C SER A 263 -0.55 -9.30 -4.29
N GLN A 264 -0.65 -9.00 -2.98
CA GLN A 264 -1.52 -9.70 -2.03
C GLN A 264 -1.59 -11.20 -2.38
N PRO A 265 -0.58 -11.99 -2.00
CA PRO A 265 -0.33 -13.30 -2.58
C PRO A 265 -1.49 -14.28 -2.38
N ILE A 266 -2.18 -14.24 -1.24
CA ILE A 266 -3.33 -15.12 -0.94
C ILE A 266 -4.61 -14.36 -1.24
N LYS A 267 -5.39 -14.82 -2.23
CA LYS A 267 -6.63 -14.13 -2.60
C LYS A 267 -7.72 -14.35 -1.55
N GLY A 268 -8.37 -13.26 -1.13
CA GLY A 268 -9.38 -13.29 -0.07
C GLY A 268 -8.82 -13.21 1.36
N MET A 269 -7.50 -13.11 1.52
CA MET A 269 -6.82 -12.90 2.79
C MET A 269 -5.85 -11.73 2.64
N ILE A 270 -5.77 -10.86 3.65
CA ILE A 270 -4.81 -9.76 3.67
C ILE A 270 -3.49 -10.28 4.23
N THR A 271 -2.41 -10.10 3.50
CA THR A 271 -1.06 -10.38 4.00
C THR A 271 -0.34 -9.09 4.29
N VAL A 272 0.37 -9.01 5.41
CA VAL A 272 1.07 -7.81 5.87
C VAL A 272 2.52 -8.15 6.19
N ALA A 273 3.45 -7.39 5.61
CA ALA A 273 4.84 -7.33 6.07
C ALA A 273 4.95 -6.12 6.99
N LEU A 274 5.03 -6.39 8.30
CA LEU A 274 4.88 -5.37 9.32
C LEU A 274 6.07 -4.40 9.34
N ASP A 275 7.26 -4.83 8.93
CA ASP A 275 8.46 -3.97 8.77
C ASP A 275 8.17 -2.73 7.92
N LEU A 276 7.53 -2.92 6.75
CA LEU A 276 7.21 -1.85 5.81
C LEU A 276 6.07 -0.95 6.30
N VAL A 277 5.07 -1.54 6.97
CA VAL A 277 3.95 -0.78 7.52
C VAL A 277 4.41 0.04 8.73
N PHE A 278 5.24 -0.56 9.59
CA PHE A 278 5.85 0.10 10.73
C PHE A 278 6.77 1.26 10.29
N GLU A 279 7.68 1.03 9.34
CA GLU A 279 8.57 2.07 8.80
C GLU A 279 7.76 3.28 8.31
N ARG A 280 6.70 3.01 7.55
CA ARG A 280 5.80 4.06 7.06
C ARG A 280 5.14 4.83 8.19
N GLN A 281 4.59 4.13 9.19
CA GLN A 281 3.92 4.75 10.35
C GLN A 281 4.91 5.57 11.17
N TRP A 282 6.13 5.07 11.35
CA TRP A 282 7.22 5.76 12.03
C TRP A 282 7.61 7.08 11.35
N ASN A 283 7.80 7.02 10.02
CA ASN A 283 8.13 8.19 9.20
C ASN A 283 6.99 9.23 9.18
N ASP A 284 5.74 8.80 9.10
CA ASP A 284 4.57 9.70 9.16
C ASP A 284 4.44 10.41 10.52
N ALA A 285 4.88 9.77 11.59
CA ALA A 285 4.95 10.36 12.92
C ALA A 285 6.14 11.31 13.10
N GLN A 286 6.99 11.46 12.09
CA GLN A 286 8.19 12.33 12.08
C GLN A 286 9.19 11.99 13.20
N ARG A 287 9.34 10.70 13.51
CA ARG A 287 10.25 10.20 14.56
C ARG A 287 11.72 10.07 14.11
N GLY A 288 12.05 10.49 12.90
CA GLY A 288 13.39 10.38 12.31
C GLY A 288 13.62 9.05 11.61
N THR A 289 14.83 8.86 11.06
CA THR A 289 15.21 7.64 10.34
C THR A 289 15.71 6.59 11.31
N LEU A 290 15.19 5.36 11.20
CA LEU A 290 15.69 4.21 11.95
C LEU A 290 16.97 3.67 11.30
N PRO A 291 18.03 3.39 12.07
CA PRO A 291 19.26 2.76 11.57
C PRO A 291 19.03 1.36 11.00
N SER A 292 18.07 0.61 11.52
CA SER A 292 17.72 -0.75 11.09
C SER A 292 16.22 -1.01 11.21
N LEU A 293 15.71 -1.84 10.32
CA LEU A 293 14.35 -2.40 10.37
C LEU A 293 14.35 -3.89 10.78
N SER A 294 15.44 -4.39 11.37
CA SER A 294 15.40 -5.73 11.96
C SER A 294 14.45 -5.76 13.16
N LEU A 295 13.76 -6.89 13.36
CA LEU A 295 12.83 -7.06 14.48
C LEU A 295 13.53 -6.79 15.82
N ASP A 296 14.75 -7.28 15.99
CA ASP A 296 15.61 -7.06 17.16
C ASP A 296 15.79 -5.56 17.48
N TYR A 297 16.19 -4.78 16.47
CA TYR A 297 16.43 -3.34 16.65
C TYR A 297 15.14 -2.57 16.95
N VAL A 298 14.09 -2.88 16.23
CA VAL A 298 12.80 -2.18 16.39
C VAL A 298 12.17 -2.52 17.73
N SER A 299 12.18 -3.79 18.16
CA SER A 299 11.62 -4.19 19.46
C SER A 299 12.37 -3.56 20.62
N GLU A 300 13.71 -3.49 20.57
CA GLU A 300 14.50 -2.78 21.56
C GLU A 300 14.16 -1.29 21.60
N SER A 301 14.10 -0.65 20.43
CA SER A 301 13.87 0.80 20.33
C SER A 301 12.45 1.24 20.75
N VAL A 302 11.44 0.39 20.51
CA VAL A 302 10.02 0.75 20.71
C VAL A 302 9.46 0.17 21.99
N LEU A 303 9.82 -1.08 22.32
CA LEU A 303 9.27 -1.80 23.45
C LEU A 303 10.25 -1.85 24.63
N GLY A 304 11.54 -1.54 24.43
CA GLY A 304 12.60 -1.79 25.41
C GLY A 304 12.82 -3.28 25.66
N ASP A 305 12.42 -4.15 24.71
CA ASP A 305 12.46 -5.60 24.79
C ASP A 305 13.26 -6.16 23.61
N VAL A 306 13.92 -7.28 23.82
CA VAL A 306 14.84 -7.88 22.86
C VAL A 306 14.49 -9.36 22.59
N LYS A 307 14.98 -9.85 21.46
CA LYS A 307 14.93 -11.29 21.18
C LYS A 307 15.63 -12.12 22.26
N LEU A 308 15.14 -13.31 22.46
CA LEU A 308 15.75 -14.27 23.39
C LEU A 308 17.16 -14.65 22.90
N VAL A 309 18.10 -14.77 23.81
CA VAL A 309 19.46 -15.25 23.53
C VAL A 309 19.68 -16.57 24.27
N SER A 310 20.10 -17.61 23.55
CA SER A 310 20.41 -18.90 24.18
C SER A 310 21.74 -18.85 24.94
N GLU A 311 21.71 -19.26 26.22
CA GLU A 311 22.94 -19.41 27.01
C GLU A 311 23.80 -20.58 26.50
N LYS A 312 23.16 -21.64 26.01
CA LYS A 312 23.83 -22.85 25.52
C LYS A 312 24.46 -22.63 24.12
N PHE A 313 23.84 -21.81 23.29
CA PHE A 313 24.28 -21.49 21.92
C PHE A 313 24.33 -19.97 21.73
N PRO A 314 25.34 -19.27 22.21
CA PRO A 314 25.44 -17.80 22.07
C PRO A 314 25.70 -17.36 20.62
N ASP A 315 26.28 -18.20 19.76
CA ASP A 315 26.40 -17.95 18.33
C ASP A 315 25.08 -18.24 17.59
N LYS A 316 24.52 -17.25 16.94
CA LYS A 316 23.21 -17.36 16.23
C LYS A 316 23.21 -18.46 15.17
N ASN A 317 24.30 -18.64 14.40
CA ASN A 317 24.33 -19.66 13.36
C ASN A 317 24.38 -21.07 13.95
N GLU A 318 25.08 -21.23 15.08
CA GLU A 318 25.10 -22.49 15.81
C GLU A 318 23.74 -22.78 16.47
N PHE A 319 23.10 -21.77 17.04
CA PHE A 319 21.75 -21.85 17.60
C PHE A 319 20.76 -22.38 16.54
N PHE A 320 20.63 -21.74 15.39
CA PHE A 320 19.68 -22.16 14.35
C PHE A 320 19.97 -23.55 13.77
N ARG A 321 21.23 -24.01 13.77
CA ARG A 321 21.58 -25.34 13.28
C ARG A 321 21.31 -26.45 14.29
N ARG A 322 21.45 -26.18 15.58
CA ARG A 322 21.53 -27.22 16.62
C ARG A 322 20.43 -27.16 17.66
N ALA A 323 19.99 -25.97 18.05
CA ALA A 323 19.08 -25.82 19.17
C ALA A 323 17.74 -26.52 18.93
N TRP A 324 17.25 -26.56 17.70
CA TRP A 324 16.03 -27.29 17.35
C TRP A 324 15.98 -28.74 17.92
N LEU A 325 17.10 -29.46 17.86
CA LEU A 325 17.19 -30.84 18.32
C LEU A 325 17.89 -30.99 19.70
N GLU A 326 18.78 -30.06 20.05
CA GLU A 326 19.63 -30.18 21.25
C GLU A 326 19.18 -29.29 22.42
N ASP A 327 18.31 -28.30 22.15
CA ASP A 327 17.76 -27.35 23.13
C ASP A 327 16.39 -26.84 22.65
N SER A 328 15.51 -27.80 22.42
CA SER A 328 14.23 -27.55 21.74
C SER A 328 13.31 -26.61 22.53
N ASP A 329 13.35 -26.61 23.84
CA ASP A 329 12.55 -25.71 24.68
C ASP A 329 12.96 -24.26 24.40
N THR A 330 14.26 -23.95 24.51
CA THR A 330 14.77 -22.58 24.21
C THR A 330 14.52 -22.18 22.75
N TYR A 331 14.57 -23.16 21.82
CA TYR A 331 14.30 -22.89 20.41
C TYR A 331 12.84 -22.51 20.15
N LEU A 332 11.89 -23.19 20.77
CA LEU A 332 10.47 -22.87 20.64
C LEU A 332 10.11 -21.56 21.39
N GLU A 333 10.74 -21.32 22.54
CA GLU A 333 10.59 -20.03 23.26
C GLU A 333 11.13 -18.85 22.43
N TYR A 334 12.24 -19.05 21.70
CA TYR A 334 12.76 -18.03 20.78
C TYR A 334 11.74 -17.71 19.68
N ALA A 335 11.21 -18.73 19.00
CA ALA A 335 10.23 -18.54 17.94
C ALA A 335 8.92 -17.91 18.46
N PHE A 336 8.45 -18.33 19.65
CA PHE A 336 7.32 -17.70 20.33
C PHE A 336 7.57 -16.21 20.60
N LYS A 337 8.77 -15.88 21.12
CA LYS A 337 9.15 -14.50 21.45
C LYS A 337 9.12 -13.59 20.23
N ASP A 338 9.54 -14.08 19.07
CA ASP A 338 9.49 -13.29 17.84
C ASP A 338 8.05 -12.90 17.47
N VAL A 339 7.09 -13.80 17.57
CA VAL A 339 5.66 -13.51 17.32
C VAL A 339 5.07 -12.57 18.39
N GLU A 340 5.45 -12.75 19.66
CA GLU A 340 5.07 -11.84 20.74
C GLU A 340 5.54 -10.42 20.47
N LEU A 341 6.78 -10.25 20.02
CA LEU A 341 7.34 -8.93 19.67
C LEU A 341 6.62 -8.31 18.46
N ILE A 342 6.34 -9.08 17.41
CA ILE A 342 5.60 -8.62 16.22
C ILE A 342 4.22 -8.07 16.63
N LYS A 343 3.47 -8.87 17.43
CA LYS A 343 2.16 -8.47 17.96
C LYS A 343 2.25 -7.18 18.76
N ARG A 344 3.15 -7.11 19.74
CA ARG A 344 3.30 -5.95 20.63
C ARG A 344 3.72 -4.68 19.88
N ILE A 345 4.58 -4.79 18.86
CA ILE A 345 4.95 -3.65 18.01
C ILE A 345 3.72 -3.10 17.29
N ASP A 346 2.86 -3.96 16.74
CA ASP A 346 1.64 -3.50 16.07
C ASP A 346 0.63 -2.91 17.05
N GLU A 347 0.43 -3.53 18.20
CA GLU A 347 -0.48 -3.04 19.25
C GLU A 347 -0.05 -1.67 19.79
N GLU A 348 1.25 -1.45 20.03
CA GLU A 348 1.75 -0.18 20.55
C GLU A 348 1.74 0.95 19.49
N ASN A 349 1.95 0.61 18.21
CA ASN A 349 2.06 1.60 17.13
C ASN A 349 0.82 1.63 16.21
N HIS A 350 -0.13 0.70 16.35
CA HIS A 350 -1.36 0.60 15.55
C HIS A 350 -1.11 0.64 14.03
N CYS A 351 -0.07 -0.04 13.57
CA CYS A 351 0.39 0.03 12.19
C CYS A 351 -0.64 -0.49 11.19
N VAL A 352 -1.20 -1.67 11.47
CA VAL A 352 -2.21 -2.31 10.62
C VAL A 352 -3.51 -1.50 10.62
N ASP A 353 -3.94 -1.02 11.80
CA ASP A 353 -5.15 -0.21 11.93
C ASP A 353 -5.06 1.12 11.18
N ALA A 354 -3.87 1.71 11.06
CA ALA A 354 -3.65 2.89 10.25
C ALA A 354 -3.92 2.64 8.75
N VAL A 355 -3.51 1.48 8.22
CA VAL A 355 -3.80 1.09 6.83
C VAL A 355 -5.28 0.76 6.63
N LEU A 356 -5.90 0.06 7.58
CA LEU A 356 -7.35 -0.22 7.56
C LEU A 356 -8.18 1.07 7.62
N SER A 357 -7.71 2.08 8.35
CA SER A 357 -8.35 3.41 8.37
C SER A 357 -8.28 4.11 7.02
N LEU A 358 -7.14 4.00 6.31
CA LEU A 358 -7.02 4.47 4.92
C LEU A 358 -7.95 3.70 3.97
N GLN A 359 -8.03 2.40 4.11
CA GLN A 359 -8.93 1.55 3.32
C GLN A 359 -10.38 2.00 3.45
N ARG A 360 -10.84 2.25 4.68
CA ARG A 360 -12.19 2.74 4.97
C ARG A 360 -12.42 4.15 4.40
N LEU A 361 -11.47 5.06 4.61
CA LEU A 361 -11.55 6.44 4.10
C LEU A 361 -11.68 6.48 2.58
N LEU A 362 -10.87 5.69 1.88
CA LEU A 362 -10.84 5.62 0.42
C LEU A 362 -11.94 4.72 -0.15
N LYS A 363 -12.53 3.85 0.66
CA LYS A 363 -13.44 2.76 0.24
C LYS A 363 -12.78 1.89 -0.86
N ALA A 364 -11.54 1.51 -0.64
CA ALA A 364 -10.65 0.93 -1.62
C ALA A 364 -10.14 -0.45 -1.20
N PRO A 365 -9.61 -1.27 -2.11
CA PRO A 365 -8.85 -2.46 -1.76
C PRO A 365 -7.65 -2.14 -0.87
N PHE A 366 -7.27 -3.06 0.01
CA PHE A 366 -6.18 -2.87 0.97
C PHE A 366 -4.84 -2.54 0.28
N ASP A 367 -4.54 -3.23 -0.81
CA ASP A 367 -3.33 -3.02 -1.61
C ASP A 367 -3.23 -1.63 -2.24
N ALA A 368 -4.35 -0.96 -2.48
CA ALA A 368 -4.36 0.42 -2.99
C ALA A 368 -3.79 1.44 -1.99
N CYS A 369 -3.83 1.12 -0.68
CA CYS A 369 -3.42 2.04 0.38
C CYS A 369 -1.90 2.20 0.53
N PHE A 370 -1.11 1.47 -0.25
CA PHE A 370 0.37 1.51 -0.16
C PHE A 370 1.04 2.49 -1.12
N TYR A 371 0.35 2.97 -2.14
CA TYR A 371 0.93 3.86 -3.16
C TYR A 371 0.14 5.16 -3.29
N ALA A 372 0.87 6.28 -3.26
CA ALA A 372 0.29 7.62 -3.38
C ALA A 372 -0.60 7.76 -4.64
N SER A 373 -0.13 7.25 -5.79
CA SER A 373 -0.88 7.29 -7.05
C SER A 373 -2.20 6.53 -6.99
N ASN A 374 -2.23 5.36 -6.32
CA ASN A 374 -3.46 4.60 -6.17
C ASN A 374 -4.45 5.31 -5.24
N MET A 375 -3.96 5.78 -4.07
CA MET A 375 -4.80 6.50 -3.10
C MET A 375 -5.42 7.75 -3.70
N GLY A 376 -4.59 8.64 -4.25
CA GLY A 376 -5.07 9.88 -4.86
C GLY A 376 -5.89 9.63 -6.12
N GLY A 377 -5.52 8.65 -6.96
CA GLY A 377 -6.28 8.27 -8.14
C GLY A 377 -7.69 7.80 -7.82
N ILE A 378 -7.85 6.90 -6.83
CA ILE A 378 -9.17 6.45 -6.36
C ILE A 378 -9.98 7.63 -5.79
N TYR A 379 -9.34 8.49 -5.00
CA TYR A 379 -9.99 9.65 -4.44
C TYR A 379 -10.51 10.60 -5.54
N PHE A 380 -9.68 10.94 -6.52
CA PHE A 380 -10.08 11.84 -7.60
C PHE A 380 -11.09 11.20 -8.54
N MET A 381 -10.98 9.93 -8.89
CA MET A 381 -12.00 9.23 -9.69
C MET A 381 -13.39 9.27 -9.05
N ARG A 382 -13.48 9.30 -7.70
CA ARG A 382 -14.76 9.40 -6.98
C ARG A 382 -15.35 10.81 -6.93
N ASN A 383 -14.50 11.84 -6.98
CA ASN A 383 -14.88 13.22 -6.67
C ASN A 383 -14.80 14.15 -7.90
N ALA A 384 -14.12 13.75 -8.96
CA ALA A 384 -14.04 14.55 -10.19
C ALA A 384 -15.32 14.43 -11.01
N THR A 385 -15.67 15.52 -11.68
CA THR A 385 -16.78 15.59 -12.65
C THR A 385 -16.34 15.27 -14.07
N TRP A 386 -15.07 14.94 -14.28
CA TRP A 386 -14.45 14.62 -15.56
C TRP A 386 -13.49 13.43 -15.41
N LYS A 387 -13.18 12.76 -16.54
CA LYS A 387 -12.29 11.59 -16.57
C LYS A 387 -10.86 11.98 -16.92
N ALA A 388 -9.91 11.49 -16.13
CA ALA A 388 -8.49 11.71 -16.39
C ALA A 388 -8.01 10.95 -17.62
N PRO A 389 -7.10 11.53 -18.43
CA PRO A 389 -6.47 10.78 -19.51
C PRO A 389 -5.74 9.56 -18.97
N THR A 390 -5.66 8.49 -19.77
CA THR A 390 -4.82 7.32 -19.41
C THR A 390 -3.37 7.75 -19.30
N GLY A 391 -2.70 7.30 -18.25
CA GLY A 391 -1.30 7.62 -18.01
C GLY A 391 -0.38 7.10 -19.11
N GLU A 392 0.50 7.95 -19.60
CA GLU A 392 1.51 7.64 -20.61
C GLU A 392 2.90 7.70 -19.99
N LYS A 393 3.73 6.69 -20.27
CA LYS A 393 5.15 6.74 -19.97
C LYS A 393 5.83 7.61 -21.04
N GLY A 394 5.95 8.91 -20.74
CA GLY A 394 6.71 9.85 -21.56
C GLY A 394 8.11 10.15 -21.00
N GLU A 395 8.85 11.03 -21.68
CA GLU A 395 10.07 11.59 -21.14
C GLU A 395 9.77 12.41 -19.88
N ARG A 396 10.59 12.22 -18.84
CA ARG A 396 10.44 12.95 -17.57
C ARG A 396 10.72 14.42 -17.81
N LYS A 397 9.69 15.26 -17.69
CA LYS A 397 9.84 16.71 -17.70
C LYS A 397 10.36 17.14 -16.33
N GLU A 398 11.49 17.83 -16.33
CA GLU A 398 12.05 18.41 -15.12
C GLU A 398 11.36 19.73 -14.77
N TYR A 399 11.27 20.02 -13.49
CA TYR A 399 10.81 21.30 -12.94
C TYR A 399 11.54 21.57 -11.62
N GLU A 400 11.59 22.84 -11.25
CA GLU A 400 12.25 23.27 -10.02
C GLU A 400 11.48 22.78 -8.77
N GLY A 401 12.15 22.02 -7.92
CA GLY A 401 11.59 21.46 -6.69
C GLY A 401 11.49 22.46 -5.55
N ALA A 402 11.60 21.94 -4.31
CA ALA A 402 11.57 22.73 -3.08
C ALA A 402 12.75 23.71 -2.98
N MET A 403 12.63 24.69 -2.08
CA MET A 403 13.75 25.55 -1.71
C MET A 403 14.88 24.74 -1.07
N ILE A 404 16.11 25.04 -1.47
CA ILE A 404 17.33 24.49 -0.88
C ILE A 404 18.06 25.64 -0.21
N TYR A 405 18.31 25.49 1.10
CA TYR A 405 19.16 26.39 1.86
C TYR A 405 20.50 25.70 2.11
N ASP A 406 21.58 26.33 1.64
CA ASP A 406 22.94 25.85 1.91
C ASP A 406 23.64 26.82 2.89
N PRO A 407 23.79 26.41 4.17
CA PRO A 407 24.42 27.27 5.17
C PRO A 407 25.87 27.67 4.82
N LEU A 408 26.56 26.84 4.03
CA LEU A 408 27.94 27.13 3.63
C LEU A 408 28.01 28.28 2.61
N SER A 409 27.17 28.20 1.57
CA SER A 409 27.11 29.23 0.52
C SER A 409 26.53 30.54 1.03
N GLU A 410 25.61 30.48 2.00
CA GLU A 410 24.97 31.66 2.62
C GLU A 410 25.79 32.27 3.79
N GLY A 411 26.94 31.67 4.12
CA GLY A 411 27.81 32.16 5.19
C GLY A 411 27.24 32.05 6.61
N THR A 412 26.25 31.18 6.79
CA THR A 412 25.54 30.97 8.07
C THR A 412 25.87 29.63 8.73
N ASN A 413 26.96 29.00 8.34
CA ASN A 413 27.45 27.77 8.96
C ASN A 413 28.05 28.02 10.32
N GLY A 414 27.93 27.07 11.24
CA GLY A 414 28.53 27.11 12.57
C GLY A 414 27.54 26.87 13.70
N LEU A 415 28.01 27.14 14.94
CA LEU A 415 27.18 26.99 16.13
C LEU A 415 26.38 28.27 16.38
N HIS A 416 25.08 28.16 16.41
CA HIS A 416 24.16 29.25 16.70
C HIS A 416 23.49 29.04 18.06
N GLN A 417 23.38 30.10 18.86
CA GLN A 417 22.69 30.09 20.15
C GLN A 417 21.39 30.87 20.07
N ASN A 418 20.43 30.55 20.95
CA ASN A 418 19.12 31.20 21.03
C ASN A 418 18.32 31.13 19.70
N VAL A 419 18.35 29.98 19.05
CA VAL A 419 17.66 29.73 17.76
C VAL A 419 16.18 29.51 17.99
N ALA A 420 15.33 30.23 17.23
CA ALA A 420 13.90 29.96 17.11
C ALA A 420 13.63 29.30 15.77
N ALA A 421 12.94 28.16 15.78
CA ALA A 421 12.53 27.45 14.57
C ALA A 421 11.05 27.73 14.25
N PHE A 422 10.76 28.04 12.99
CA PHE A 422 9.41 28.24 12.48
C PHE A 422 9.13 27.25 11.37
N ASP A 423 7.92 26.67 11.36
CA ASP A 423 7.47 25.74 10.35
C ASP A 423 6.12 26.16 9.78
N PHE A 424 5.92 25.95 8.47
CA PHE A 424 4.65 26.16 7.82
C PHE A 424 3.73 24.94 8.03
N ALA A 425 2.64 25.14 8.73
CA ALA A 425 1.63 24.09 8.93
C ALA A 425 1.00 23.68 7.59
N GLY A 426 1.51 22.60 6.97
CA GLY A 426 1.02 22.09 5.70
C GLY A 426 1.32 23.01 4.52
N LEU A 427 2.58 23.35 4.28
CA LEU A 427 3.01 24.31 3.25
C LEU A 427 2.39 24.04 1.88
N TYR A 428 2.57 22.84 1.29
CA TYR A 428 2.02 22.52 -0.03
C TYR A 428 0.49 22.53 -0.08
N PRO A 429 -0.22 21.90 0.87
CA PRO A 429 -1.67 22.05 1.00
C PRO A 429 -2.13 23.51 1.03
N SER A 430 -1.45 24.35 1.79
CA SER A 430 -1.78 25.78 1.90
C SER A 430 -1.56 26.53 0.59
N MET A 431 -0.50 26.21 -0.16
CA MET A 431 -0.25 26.82 -1.48
C MET A 431 -1.30 26.40 -2.51
N ILE A 432 -1.69 25.11 -2.50
CA ILE A 432 -2.76 24.60 -3.37
C ILE A 432 -4.06 25.37 -3.14
N ILE A 433 -4.45 25.58 -1.90
CA ILE A 433 -5.69 26.30 -1.54
C ILE A 433 -5.57 27.79 -1.88
N SER A 434 -4.50 28.45 -1.43
CA SER A 434 -4.35 29.91 -1.53
C SER A 434 -4.18 30.43 -2.96
N ARG A 435 -3.77 29.57 -3.89
CA ARG A 435 -3.59 29.89 -5.31
C ARG A 435 -4.58 29.16 -6.21
N ASN A 436 -5.52 28.41 -5.63
CA ASN A 436 -6.52 27.63 -6.37
C ASN A 436 -5.89 26.70 -7.43
N ILE A 437 -4.77 26.05 -7.11
CA ILE A 437 -3.99 25.23 -8.05
C ILE A 437 -4.77 23.93 -8.34
N SER A 438 -5.33 23.81 -9.55
CA SER A 438 -6.07 22.63 -10.01
C SER A 438 -6.02 22.54 -11.54
N TRP A 439 -6.38 21.39 -12.10
CA TRP A 439 -6.36 21.14 -13.55
C TRP A 439 -7.29 22.08 -14.33
N GLU A 440 -8.51 22.25 -13.84
CA GLU A 440 -9.61 23.02 -14.45
C GLU A 440 -9.53 24.51 -14.16
N THR A 441 -8.69 24.90 -13.21
CA THR A 441 -8.52 26.31 -12.84
C THR A 441 -7.35 27.01 -13.54
N ILE A 442 -6.55 26.28 -14.31
CA ILE A 442 -5.51 26.91 -15.15
C ILE A 442 -6.16 27.98 -16.04
N SER A 443 -5.60 29.19 -16.03
CA SER A 443 -6.06 30.33 -16.84
C SER A 443 -4.97 30.79 -17.81
N GLU A 444 -5.37 31.10 -19.04
CA GLU A 444 -4.51 31.74 -20.01
C GLU A 444 -4.43 33.27 -19.77
N GLU A 445 -5.45 33.83 -19.12
CA GLU A 445 -5.51 35.24 -18.78
C GLU A 445 -4.93 35.53 -17.41
N PRO A 446 -4.26 36.66 -17.19
CA PRO A 446 -3.76 37.09 -15.88
C PRO A 446 -4.87 37.20 -14.84
N THR A 447 -4.60 36.70 -13.64
CA THR A 447 -5.49 36.76 -12.48
C THR A 447 -4.70 37.08 -11.21
N ASP A 448 -5.40 37.37 -10.11
CA ASP A 448 -4.78 37.57 -8.79
C ASP A 448 -4.13 36.30 -8.25
N PHE A 449 -4.52 35.11 -8.75
CA PHE A 449 -3.88 33.83 -8.39
C PHE A 449 -2.75 33.53 -9.38
N ALA A 450 -1.67 34.28 -9.25
CA ALA A 450 -0.48 34.17 -10.07
C ALA A 450 0.67 33.49 -9.35
N VAL A 451 1.43 32.67 -10.07
CA VAL A 451 2.61 31.95 -9.57
C VAL A 451 3.75 32.15 -10.57
N ASN A 452 4.89 32.66 -10.13
CA ASN A 452 6.09 32.69 -10.95
C ASN A 452 6.87 31.39 -10.82
N LEU A 453 6.83 30.55 -11.85
CA LEU A 453 7.53 29.26 -11.91
C LEU A 453 9.05 29.42 -11.84
N ALA A 454 9.58 30.54 -12.28
CA ALA A 454 11.00 30.87 -12.25
C ALA A 454 11.51 31.39 -10.89
N THR A 455 10.68 31.36 -9.83
CA THR A 455 11.13 31.66 -8.46
C THR A 455 12.32 30.78 -8.08
N PRO A 456 13.51 31.36 -7.69
CA PRO A 456 14.70 30.57 -7.38
C PRO A 456 14.54 29.63 -6.19
N ARG A 457 15.37 28.59 -6.13
CA ARG A 457 15.44 27.61 -5.01
C ARG A 457 16.29 28.11 -3.82
N ASP A 458 16.86 29.27 -3.93
CA ASP A 458 17.71 29.95 -2.95
C ASP A 458 17.24 31.40 -2.74
N PHE A 459 18.02 32.23 -2.09
CA PHE A 459 17.71 33.64 -1.85
C PHE A 459 18.21 34.59 -2.96
N SER A 460 18.66 34.08 -4.12
CA SER A 460 19.07 34.90 -5.26
C SER A 460 17.90 35.70 -5.84
N GLU A 461 18.20 36.73 -6.62
CA GLU A 461 17.18 37.55 -7.27
C GLU A 461 16.37 36.78 -8.33
N VAL A 462 15.11 37.13 -8.47
CA VAL A 462 14.23 36.60 -9.53
C VAL A 462 14.62 37.26 -10.84
N LYS A 463 15.34 36.53 -11.70
CA LYS A 463 15.92 37.07 -12.95
C LYS A 463 14.96 37.07 -14.15
N ARG A 464 13.89 36.29 -14.07
CA ARG A 464 12.89 36.14 -15.16
C ARG A 464 11.51 35.90 -14.56
N GLU A 465 10.51 36.20 -15.38
CA GLU A 465 9.13 35.89 -15.06
C GLU A 465 8.62 34.77 -15.99
N GLU A 466 8.06 33.76 -15.39
CA GLU A 466 7.38 32.64 -16.05
C GLU A 466 6.08 32.41 -15.30
N MET A 467 5.08 33.20 -15.67
CA MET A 467 3.85 33.30 -14.91
C MET A 467 2.86 32.19 -15.28
N MET A 468 2.27 31.59 -14.26
CA MET A 468 1.14 30.69 -14.32
C MET A 468 -0.03 31.29 -13.55
N TYR A 469 -1.22 31.29 -14.15
CA TYR A 469 -2.41 31.90 -13.58
C TYR A 469 -3.49 30.86 -13.31
N PHE A 470 -4.28 31.10 -12.27
CA PHE A 470 -5.39 30.22 -11.88
C PHE A 470 -6.66 31.05 -11.71
N LYS A 471 -7.82 30.47 -12.06
CA LYS A 471 -9.13 31.11 -11.91
C LYS A 471 -9.44 31.40 -10.46
N THR A 472 -10.20 32.48 -10.22
CA THR A 472 -10.55 32.97 -8.86
C THR A 472 -12.03 32.82 -8.50
N ASP A 473 -12.87 32.47 -9.49
CA ASP A 473 -14.33 32.44 -9.40
C ASP A 473 -14.87 31.13 -8.76
N GLU A 474 -14.23 30.00 -9.05
CA GLU A 474 -14.65 28.70 -8.55
C GLU A 474 -13.48 27.96 -7.93
N LEU A 475 -13.74 27.26 -6.80
CA LEU A 475 -12.73 26.42 -6.16
C LEU A 475 -12.52 25.13 -6.95
N GLY A 476 -11.29 24.87 -7.36
CA GLY A 476 -10.92 23.69 -8.13
C GLY A 476 -10.99 22.39 -7.33
N LEU A 477 -11.00 21.26 -8.05
CA LEU A 477 -11.06 19.91 -7.47
C LEU A 477 -9.95 19.66 -6.44
N LEU A 478 -8.70 20.00 -6.78
CA LEU A 478 -7.56 19.74 -5.90
C LEU A 478 -7.58 20.59 -4.61
N PRO A 479 -7.77 21.93 -4.67
CA PRO A 479 -7.96 22.75 -3.47
C PRO A 479 -9.13 22.32 -2.61
N LYS A 480 -10.27 21.99 -3.23
CA LYS A 480 -11.45 21.49 -2.53
C LYS A 480 -11.13 20.19 -1.79
N ALA A 481 -10.51 19.24 -2.47
CA ALA A 481 -10.12 17.96 -1.86
C ALA A 481 -9.16 18.16 -0.67
N VAL A 482 -8.20 19.07 -0.79
CA VAL A 482 -7.27 19.38 0.31
C VAL A 482 -8.00 20.05 1.48
N LEU A 483 -8.94 20.94 1.20
CA LEU A 483 -9.73 21.66 2.21
C LEU A 483 -10.64 20.68 2.96
N ASP A 484 -11.41 19.84 2.24
CA ASP A 484 -12.30 18.83 2.82
C ASP A 484 -11.53 17.85 3.73
N LEU A 485 -10.34 17.40 3.28
CA LEU A 485 -9.49 16.55 4.11
C LEU A 485 -8.89 17.28 5.32
N LYS A 486 -8.58 18.56 5.22
CA LYS A 486 -8.12 19.36 6.35
C LYS A 486 -9.21 19.46 7.42
N GLU A 487 -10.44 19.77 7.02
CA GLU A 487 -11.60 19.86 7.91
C GLU A 487 -11.87 18.51 8.60
N LEU A 488 -11.87 17.42 7.84
CA LEU A 488 -12.04 16.07 8.37
C LEU A 488 -10.93 15.71 9.38
N ARG A 489 -9.69 16.10 9.08
CA ARG A 489 -8.56 15.88 9.99
C ARG A 489 -8.71 16.66 11.28
N ASP A 490 -9.16 17.89 11.21
CA ASP A 490 -9.37 18.74 12.40
C ASP A 490 -10.52 18.20 13.26
N GLU A 491 -11.56 17.63 12.65
CA GLU A 491 -12.61 16.89 13.34
C GLU A 491 -12.07 15.67 14.09
N TYR A 492 -11.26 14.83 13.42
CA TYR A 492 -10.65 13.66 14.06
C TYR A 492 -9.69 14.02 15.19
N LYS A 493 -8.90 15.09 15.05
CA LYS A 493 -8.07 15.62 16.14
C LYS A 493 -8.88 16.10 17.33
N LYS A 494 -10.07 16.66 17.09
CA LYS A 494 -11.00 17.08 18.15
C LYS A 494 -11.52 15.86 18.92
N LYS A 495 -11.97 14.83 18.20
CA LYS A 495 -12.39 13.55 18.78
C LYS A 495 -11.25 12.86 19.54
N MET A 496 -10.05 12.85 18.99
CA MET A 496 -8.85 12.31 19.64
C MET A 496 -8.56 12.98 20.98
N LYS A 497 -8.69 14.31 21.06
CA LYS A 497 -8.50 15.06 22.32
C LYS A 497 -9.62 14.82 23.34
N GLN A 498 -10.79 14.39 22.91
CA GLN A 498 -11.95 14.09 23.75
C GLN A 498 -12.02 12.62 24.16
N ALA A 499 -11.15 11.77 23.61
CA ALA A 499 -11.11 10.35 23.91
C ALA A 499 -10.87 10.08 25.39
N THR A 500 -11.61 9.14 25.95
CA THR A 500 -11.58 8.78 27.37
C THR A 500 -10.83 7.46 27.62
N THR A 501 -10.62 6.67 26.58
CA THR A 501 -9.86 5.41 26.62
C THR A 501 -8.66 5.45 25.66
N LYS A 502 -7.66 4.58 25.91
CA LYS A 502 -6.51 4.43 25.00
C LYS A 502 -6.95 3.98 23.61
N ASP A 503 -7.89 3.06 23.50
CA ASP A 503 -8.38 2.52 22.23
C ASP A 503 -9.11 3.60 21.42
N GLU A 504 -9.96 4.40 22.07
CA GLU A 504 -10.65 5.51 21.44
C GLU A 504 -9.66 6.58 20.94
N TYR A 505 -8.64 6.90 21.75
CA TYR A 505 -7.55 7.80 21.35
C TYR A 505 -6.81 7.25 20.14
N ALA A 506 -6.39 5.98 20.16
CA ALA A 506 -5.69 5.31 19.08
C ALA A 506 -6.52 5.31 17.78
N LYS A 507 -7.80 4.99 17.87
CA LYS A 507 -8.75 5.02 16.74
C LYS A 507 -8.77 6.39 16.06
N TRP A 508 -8.96 7.46 16.80
CA TRP A 508 -9.02 8.81 16.22
C TRP A 508 -7.67 9.31 15.75
N ASN A 509 -6.58 8.90 16.42
CA ASN A 509 -5.23 9.19 15.97
C ASN A 509 -4.94 8.51 14.63
N ASN A 510 -5.29 7.24 14.46
CA ASN A 510 -5.14 6.52 13.20
C ASN A 510 -5.95 7.16 12.07
N ASN A 511 -7.18 7.56 12.35
CA ASN A 511 -8.03 8.22 11.38
C ASN A 511 -7.44 9.58 10.93
N GLN A 512 -6.94 10.43 11.86
CA GLN A 512 -6.33 11.70 11.47
C GLN A 512 -5.01 11.52 10.73
N LEU A 513 -4.21 10.47 11.04
CA LEU A 513 -3.01 10.11 10.30
C LEU A 513 -3.32 9.58 8.91
N ALA A 514 -4.38 8.78 8.75
CA ALA A 514 -4.87 8.34 7.45
C ALA A 514 -5.22 9.52 6.54
N VAL A 515 -5.95 10.50 7.07
CA VAL A 515 -6.27 11.74 6.33
C VAL A 515 -5.01 12.55 5.99
N LYS A 516 -4.05 12.68 6.94
CA LYS A 516 -2.76 13.33 6.67
C LYS A 516 -2.02 12.68 5.51
N ARG A 517 -1.95 11.34 5.51
CA ARG A 517 -1.28 10.55 4.47
C ARG A 517 -1.95 10.72 3.11
N LEU A 518 -3.29 10.66 3.06
CA LEU A 518 -4.05 10.85 1.82
C LEU A 518 -3.82 12.25 1.26
N SER A 519 -3.92 13.29 2.07
CA SER A 519 -3.68 14.67 1.62
C SER A 519 -2.25 14.87 1.11
N ALA A 520 -1.24 14.28 1.77
CA ALA A 520 0.14 14.33 1.31
C ALA A 520 0.36 13.59 -0.02
N SER A 521 -0.44 12.57 -0.31
CA SER A 521 -0.36 11.81 -1.57
C SER A 521 -0.75 12.64 -2.80
N PHE A 522 -1.56 13.69 -2.64
CA PHE A 522 -2.04 14.51 -3.75
C PHE A 522 -0.92 15.22 -4.51
N TYR A 523 0.06 15.80 -3.79
CA TYR A 523 1.22 16.34 -4.45
C TYR A 523 2.01 15.27 -5.22
N GLY A 524 2.19 14.10 -4.62
CA GLY A 524 2.86 12.96 -5.28
C GLY A 524 2.18 12.54 -6.58
N ILE A 525 0.84 12.57 -6.63
CA ILE A 525 0.08 12.16 -7.83
C ILE A 525 0.22 13.18 -8.97
N ILE A 526 0.17 14.47 -8.70
CA ILE A 526 0.35 15.50 -9.73
C ILE A 526 1.79 15.57 -10.23
N ALA A 527 2.76 15.18 -9.43
CA ALA A 527 4.17 15.14 -9.79
C ALA A 527 4.60 13.85 -10.50
N TYR A 528 3.85 12.74 -10.35
CA TYR A 528 4.18 11.43 -10.91
C TYR A 528 3.82 11.36 -12.40
N GLN A 529 4.79 11.69 -13.24
CA GLN A 529 4.63 11.65 -14.70
C GLN A 529 4.41 10.20 -15.19
N GLY A 530 3.44 10.02 -16.07
CA GLY A 530 3.02 8.71 -16.54
C GLY A 530 1.74 8.20 -15.87
N PHE A 531 1.13 9.01 -15.01
CA PHE A 531 -0.19 8.76 -14.44
C PHE A 531 -1.20 9.80 -14.94
N GLY A 532 -2.44 9.39 -15.19
CA GLY A 532 -3.46 10.24 -15.84
C GLY A 532 -3.75 11.57 -15.12
N TRP A 533 -3.55 11.62 -13.81
CA TRP A 533 -3.70 12.82 -12.98
C TRP A 533 -2.44 13.69 -12.90
N ALA A 534 -1.32 13.26 -13.50
CA ALA A 534 -0.08 14.03 -13.47
C ALA A 534 -0.19 15.30 -14.30
N ASN A 535 0.33 16.40 -13.75
CA ASN A 535 0.46 17.68 -14.45
C ASN A 535 1.68 18.43 -13.92
N VAL A 536 2.71 18.50 -14.75
CA VAL A 536 4.00 19.11 -14.38
C VAL A 536 3.86 20.60 -14.06
N ALA A 537 3.00 21.32 -14.76
CA ALA A 537 2.77 22.74 -14.51
C ALA A 537 2.12 22.96 -13.13
N LEU A 538 1.18 22.11 -12.73
CA LEU A 538 0.60 22.16 -11.37
C LEU A 538 1.66 21.82 -10.32
N ALA A 539 2.45 20.76 -10.52
CA ALA A 539 3.51 20.38 -9.58
C ALA A 539 4.55 21.51 -9.43
N ALA A 540 4.96 22.13 -10.53
CA ALA A 540 5.85 23.28 -10.54
C ALA A 540 5.24 24.49 -9.83
N SER A 541 3.94 24.75 -10.02
CA SER A 541 3.22 25.85 -9.37
C SER A 541 3.17 25.68 -7.85
N VAL A 542 2.94 24.46 -7.36
CA VAL A 542 2.96 24.18 -5.92
C VAL A 542 4.33 24.47 -5.31
N THR A 543 5.40 23.97 -5.94
CA THR A 543 6.76 24.18 -5.42
C THR A 543 7.24 25.62 -5.55
N ALA A 544 6.87 26.30 -6.64
CA ALA A 544 7.19 27.71 -6.83
C ALA A 544 6.49 28.62 -5.80
N SER A 545 5.18 28.40 -5.57
CA SER A 545 4.44 29.11 -4.52
C SER A 545 5.04 28.88 -3.13
N ALA A 546 5.48 27.66 -2.85
CA ALA A 546 6.13 27.32 -1.59
C ALA A 546 7.48 28.03 -1.45
N ARG A 547 8.32 28.06 -2.50
CA ARG A 547 9.57 28.83 -2.52
C ARG A 547 9.32 30.32 -2.27
N GLN A 548 8.33 30.90 -2.95
CA GLN A 548 7.93 32.28 -2.75
C GLN A 548 7.55 32.57 -1.28
N ALA A 549 6.70 31.76 -0.70
CA ALA A 549 6.25 31.91 0.69
C ALA A 549 7.42 31.85 1.70
N ILE A 550 8.34 30.89 1.51
CA ILE A 550 9.54 30.76 2.37
C ILE A 550 10.42 31.99 2.24
N ARG A 551 10.67 32.47 1.01
CA ARG A 551 11.49 33.66 0.75
C ARG A 551 10.89 34.91 1.38
N GLU A 552 9.59 35.13 1.21
CA GLU A 552 8.88 36.27 1.81
C GLU A 552 8.95 36.25 3.35
N ALA A 553 8.76 35.08 3.95
CA ALA A 553 8.88 34.91 5.40
C ALA A 553 10.31 35.22 5.89
N ALA A 554 11.33 34.68 5.21
CA ALA A 554 12.73 34.90 5.56
C ALA A 554 13.14 36.38 5.42
N PHE A 555 12.72 37.08 4.37
CA PHE A 555 12.99 38.51 4.18
C PHE A 555 12.31 39.34 5.26
N LYS A 556 11.05 39.05 5.64
CA LYS A 556 10.37 39.74 6.73
C LYS A 556 11.10 39.58 8.07
N VAL A 557 11.58 38.37 8.39
CA VAL A 557 12.37 38.13 9.62
C VAL A 557 13.68 38.89 9.61
N ARG A 558 14.35 38.92 8.44
CA ARG A 558 15.60 39.71 8.28
C ARG A 558 15.37 41.21 8.50
N ASP A 559 14.29 41.75 7.91
CA ASP A 559 13.96 43.16 8.04
C ASP A 559 13.60 43.57 9.50
N ILE A 560 12.94 42.65 10.25
CA ILE A 560 12.64 42.85 11.66
C ILE A 560 13.95 42.87 12.50
N ASN A 561 14.92 42.05 12.17
CA ASN A 561 16.19 41.97 12.88
C ASN A 561 17.17 43.12 12.49
N ALA A 562 16.92 43.81 11.38
CA ALA A 562 17.74 44.95 10.94
C ALA A 562 17.31 46.29 11.53
N ASN A 563 16.13 46.35 12.15
CA ASN A 563 15.59 47.47 12.92
C ASN A 563 15.71 47.24 14.42
#